data_9ea820627334a56f6f9afe986c6acb46
#
_entry.id   9ea820627334a56f6f9afe986c6acb46
#
_cell.length_a   1.000
_cell.length_b   1.000
_cell.length_c   1.000
_cell.angle_alpha   90.00
_cell.angle_beta   90.00
_cell.angle_gamma   90.00
#
_symmetry.space_group_name_H-M   'P 1'
#
loop_
_entity.id
_entity.type
_entity.pdbx_description
1 polymer ?
#
loop_
_entity_poly.entity_id
_entity_poly.type
_entity_poly.pdbx_seq_one_letter_code
_entity_poly.pdbx_strand_id
1 'polypeptide(L)'
;ECKWTRTTSLTIPRDWPSGVYLGRLTTVPDAADKPYWQNYVIFVVRDTRKADVLLQVSDNTWQAYNKWPDNLSLYTDPRGAQAPDVAVSFDRPYGKYAQIYENPQSIGSGEWLCFEFPLAYWLEEHGYDVTYCSNSDCLDAAQITRCKTFLSVGHDEYWDVRQYEAVKASIAAGVNV
;
A
#
# COMPACT_ATOMS: atom_id res chain seq x y z
N GLU A 1 -6.65 3.75 -18.35
CA GLU A 1 -6.76 4.86 -17.39
C GLU A 1 -8.18 4.95 -16.85
N CYS A 2 -8.31 5.03 -15.51
CA CYS A 2 -9.57 5.34 -14.87
C CYS A 2 -9.83 6.86 -14.96
N LYS A 3 -11.06 7.24 -15.30
CA LYS A 3 -11.48 8.65 -15.41
C LYS A 3 -12.49 8.96 -14.32
N TRP A 4 -12.00 9.15 -13.09
CA TRP A 4 -12.86 9.42 -11.96
C TRP A 4 -13.22 10.90 -11.84
N THR A 5 -14.49 11.17 -11.56
CA THR A 5 -14.90 12.49 -11.06
C THR A 5 -14.65 12.50 -9.55
N ARG A 6 -13.98 13.55 -9.06
CA ARG A 6 -13.72 13.69 -7.63
C ARG A 6 -15.02 13.77 -6.84
N THR A 7 -15.23 12.82 -5.94
CA THR A 7 -16.42 12.77 -5.06
C THR A 7 -16.17 13.52 -3.75
N THR A 8 -14.97 13.36 -3.17
CA THR A 8 -14.60 14.01 -1.92
C THR A 8 -13.09 14.28 -1.89
N SER A 9 -12.65 15.00 -0.89
CA SER A 9 -11.22 15.23 -0.62
C SER A 9 -10.97 15.28 0.88
N LEU A 10 -9.82 14.76 1.29
CA LEU A 10 -9.30 14.86 2.64
C LEU A 10 -8.02 15.68 2.59
N THR A 11 -7.96 16.75 3.37
CA THR A 11 -6.71 17.45 3.63
C THR A 11 -6.06 16.83 4.84
N ILE A 12 -4.88 16.24 4.66
CA ILE A 12 -4.15 15.61 5.77
C ILE A 12 -3.76 16.69 6.79
N PRO A 13 -4.18 16.58 8.06
CA PRO A 13 -3.77 17.47 9.11
C PRO A 13 -2.24 17.44 9.31
N ARG A 14 -1.66 18.58 9.68
CA ARG A 14 -0.20 18.69 9.83
C ARG A 14 0.35 17.91 11.04
N ASP A 15 -0.50 17.60 11.99
CA ASP A 15 -0.19 16.86 13.22
C ASP A 15 -0.41 15.35 13.10
N TRP A 16 -0.85 14.88 11.93
CA TRP A 16 -0.91 13.43 11.69
C TRP A 16 0.49 12.86 11.57
N PRO A 17 0.83 11.83 12.38
CA PRO A 17 2.12 11.15 12.23
C PRO A 17 2.20 10.40 10.91
N SER A 18 3.42 10.11 10.47
CA SER A 18 3.65 9.15 9.40
C SER A 18 3.06 7.80 9.77
N GLY A 19 2.36 7.18 8.82
CA GLY A 19 1.66 5.92 9.06
C GLY A 19 0.85 5.47 7.86
N VAL A 20 0.29 4.27 7.97
CA VAL A 20 -0.66 3.73 7.02
C VAL A 20 -2.07 3.93 7.57
N TYR A 21 -2.90 4.59 6.80
CA TYR A 21 -4.25 5.00 7.19
C TYR A 21 -5.31 4.27 6.36
N LEU A 22 -6.38 3.89 7.02
CA LEU A 22 -7.54 3.24 6.41
C LEU A 22 -8.77 4.16 6.55
N GLY A 23 -9.11 4.85 5.47
CA GLY A 23 -10.36 5.60 5.37
C GLY A 23 -11.53 4.63 5.24
N ARG A 24 -12.33 4.47 6.29
CA ARG A 24 -13.47 3.56 6.28
C ARG A 24 -14.70 4.19 5.62
N LEU A 25 -15.17 3.59 4.55
CA LEU A 25 -16.42 3.91 3.89
C LEU A 25 -17.51 2.95 4.38
N THR A 26 -18.63 3.47 4.80
CA THR A 26 -19.77 2.66 5.26
C THR A 26 -21.04 3.15 4.58
N THR A 27 -21.81 2.23 4.00
CA THR A 27 -23.13 2.58 3.47
C THR A 27 -24.08 2.93 4.59
N VAL A 28 -24.96 3.90 4.33
CA VAL A 28 -26.10 4.20 5.22
C VAL A 28 -27.28 3.39 4.71
N PRO A 29 -27.77 2.38 5.44
CA PRO A 29 -28.91 1.59 4.99
C PRO A 29 -30.19 2.40 5.01
N ASP A 30 -31.05 2.18 4.02
CA ASP A 30 -32.36 2.83 3.90
C ASP A 30 -33.34 2.41 5.00
N ALA A 31 -33.11 1.26 5.63
CA ALA A 31 -33.90 0.70 6.71
C ALA A 31 -32.99 -0.01 7.73
N ALA A 32 -33.40 -0.02 9.01
CA ALA A 32 -32.60 -0.55 10.11
C ALA A 32 -32.33 -2.07 10.04
N ASP A 33 -33.14 -2.81 9.30
CA ASP A 33 -33.02 -4.25 9.11
C ASP A 33 -32.16 -4.66 7.88
N LYS A 34 -31.71 -3.66 7.09
CA LYS A 34 -30.86 -3.94 5.93
C LYS A 34 -29.38 -4.02 6.32
N PRO A 35 -28.63 -4.94 5.72
CA PRO A 35 -27.19 -5.01 5.94
C PRO A 35 -26.51 -3.74 5.45
N TYR A 36 -25.48 -3.32 6.16
CA TYR A 36 -24.57 -2.30 5.69
C TYR A 36 -23.29 -2.93 5.12
N TRP A 37 -22.65 -2.21 4.21
CA TRP A 37 -21.40 -2.64 3.62
C TRP A 37 -20.29 -1.68 4.02
N GLN A 38 -19.11 -2.23 4.23
CA GLN A 38 -17.92 -1.44 4.50
C GLN A 38 -16.84 -1.72 3.46
N ASN A 39 -16.08 -0.68 3.15
CA ASN A 39 -14.91 -0.75 2.31
C ASN A 39 -13.88 0.24 2.85
N TYR A 40 -12.62 0.09 2.42
CA TYR A 40 -11.55 0.97 2.85
C TYR A 40 -10.90 1.68 1.65
N VAL A 41 -10.34 2.85 1.95
CA VAL A 41 -9.36 3.52 1.11
C VAL A 41 -8.08 3.58 1.91
N ILE A 42 -7.06 2.86 1.46
CA ILE A 42 -5.75 2.84 2.10
C ILE A 42 -4.85 3.90 1.50
N PHE A 43 -4.10 4.60 2.35
CA PHE A 43 -3.10 5.57 1.92
C PHE A 43 -1.99 5.71 2.97
N VAL A 44 -0.82 6.17 2.53
CA VAL A 44 0.34 6.39 3.38
C VAL A 44 0.48 7.88 3.65
N VAL A 45 0.55 8.25 4.92
CA VAL A 45 1.01 9.57 5.35
C VAL A 45 2.50 9.47 5.61
N ARG A 46 3.29 10.14 4.79
CA ARG A 46 4.75 10.18 4.92
C ARG A 46 5.21 11.47 5.57
N ASP A 47 6.38 11.45 6.14
CA ASP A 47 7.08 12.63 6.61
C ASP A 47 8.50 12.72 6.05
N THR A 48 9.22 13.75 6.45
CA THR A 48 10.61 13.99 6.01
C THR A 48 11.61 13.92 7.16
N ARG A 49 11.18 13.52 8.34
CA ARG A 49 12.04 13.40 9.52
C ARG A 49 13.03 12.24 9.36
N LYS A 50 14.08 12.28 10.13
CA LYS A 50 14.93 11.11 10.35
C LYS A 50 14.23 10.19 11.34
N ALA A 51 14.29 8.89 11.08
CA ALA A 51 13.75 7.86 11.96
C ALA A 51 14.72 6.67 12.07
N ASP A 52 14.49 5.78 13.03
CA ASP A 52 15.30 4.57 13.11
C ASP A 52 14.90 3.58 12.01
N VAL A 53 13.61 3.47 11.74
CA VAL A 53 13.04 2.53 10.77
C VAL A 53 12.22 3.26 9.72
N LEU A 54 12.43 2.92 8.45
CA LEU A 54 11.54 3.22 7.34
C LEU A 54 10.88 1.92 6.88
N LEU A 55 9.57 1.80 7.09
CA LEU A 55 8.78 0.68 6.60
C LEU A 55 8.10 1.07 5.29
N GLN A 56 8.44 0.34 4.23
CA GLN A 56 7.81 0.49 2.93
C GLN A 56 6.59 -0.42 2.82
N VAL A 57 5.48 0.11 2.35
CA VAL A 57 4.33 -0.71 1.94
C VAL A 57 4.52 -1.20 0.51
N SER A 58 4.01 -2.40 0.23
CA SER A 58 4.19 -3.09 -1.06
C SER A 58 3.09 -2.77 -2.06
N ASP A 59 2.78 -1.47 -2.23
CA ASP A 59 1.63 -1.02 -3.02
C ASP A 59 1.73 -1.34 -4.52
N ASN A 60 2.93 -1.51 -5.07
CA ASN A 60 3.14 -2.07 -6.41
C ASN A 60 2.58 -3.50 -6.49
N THR A 61 2.91 -4.33 -5.50
CA THR A 61 2.47 -5.73 -5.45
C THR A 61 0.96 -5.81 -5.23
N TRP A 62 0.43 -4.99 -4.33
CA TRP A 62 -1.02 -4.94 -4.12
C TRP A 62 -1.78 -4.62 -5.42
N GLN A 63 -1.28 -3.68 -6.23
CA GLN A 63 -1.90 -3.35 -7.52
C GLN A 63 -1.69 -4.43 -8.57
N ALA A 64 -0.56 -5.13 -8.55
CA ALA A 64 -0.30 -6.23 -9.48
C ALA A 64 -1.33 -7.37 -9.32
N TYR A 65 -1.67 -7.70 -8.07
CA TYR A 65 -2.64 -8.75 -7.76
C TYR A 65 -4.10 -8.28 -7.70
N ASN A 66 -4.35 -6.98 -7.69
CA ASN A 66 -5.68 -6.42 -7.64
C ASN A 66 -6.49 -6.76 -8.89
N LYS A 67 -7.53 -7.57 -8.74
CA LYS A 67 -8.41 -8.04 -9.81
C LYS A 67 -9.60 -7.11 -10.11
N TRP A 68 -9.60 -5.90 -9.57
CA TRP A 68 -10.65 -4.94 -9.87
C TRP A 68 -10.38 -4.20 -11.20
N PRO A 69 -11.42 -3.93 -12.03
CA PRO A 69 -12.72 -4.60 -12.08
C PRO A 69 -12.63 -5.91 -12.87
N ASP A 70 -13.65 -6.74 -12.76
CA ASP A 70 -13.91 -7.87 -13.69
C ASP A 70 -12.70 -8.79 -13.94
N ASN A 71 -11.93 -9.09 -12.91
CA ASN A 71 -10.77 -9.97 -12.94
C ASN A 71 -9.56 -9.42 -13.74
N LEU A 72 -9.49 -8.12 -13.98
CA LEU A 72 -8.37 -7.49 -14.65
C LEU A 72 -7.22 -7.19 -13.68
N SER A 73 -6.11 -7.89 -13.80
CA SER A 73 -4.90 -7.71 -13.00
C SER A 73 -3.64 -7.76 -13.86
N LEU A 74 -2.46 -7.65 -13.26
CA LEU A 74 -1.20 -7.86 -13.98
C LEU A 74 -1.09 -9.28 -14.56
N TYR A 75 -1.80 -10.25 -13.97
CA TYR A 75 -1.75 -11.67 -14.34
C TYR A 75 -2.95 -12.15 -15.14
N THR A 76 -4.03 -11.39 -15.16
CA THR A 76 -5.29 -11.83 -15.76
C THR A 76 -5.89 -10.74 -16.63
N ASP A 77 -6.44 -11.15 -17.79
CA ASP A 77 -7.29 -10.29 -18.61
C ASP A 77 -8.79 -10.52 -18.28
N PRO A 78 -9.72 -9.72 -18.84
CA PRO A 78 -11.16 -9.88 -18.59
C PRO A 78 -11.73 -11.24 -18.96
N ARG A 79 -11.02 -12.02 -19.78
CA ARG A 79 -11.40 -13.38 -20.18
C ARG A 79 -10.96 -14.44 -19.16
N GLY A 80 -10.24 -14.04 -18.11
CA GLY A 80 -9.68 -14.93 -17.10
C GLY A 80 -8.42 -15.68 -17.57
N ALA A 81 -7.91 -15.39 -18.77
CA ALA A 81 -6.65 -15.94 -19.23
C ALA A 81 -5.48 -15.28 -18.49
N GLN A 82 -4.44 -16.02 -18.22
CA GLN A 82 -3.17 -15.44 -17.76
C GLN A 82 -2.57 -14.64 -18.91
N ALA A 83 -2.53 -13.32 -18.73
CA ALA A 83 -1.98 -12.38 -19.69
C ALA A 83 -0.98 -11.47 -18.97
N PRO A 84 0.30 -11.88 -18.89
CA PRO A 84 1.30 -11.22 -18.04
C PRO A 84 1.63 -9.78 -18.44
N ASP A 85 1.21 -9.32 -19.59
CA ASP A 85 1.52 -7.98 -20.10
C ASP A 85 0.38 -6.96 -19.95
N VAL A 86 -0.58 -7.22 -19.07
CA VAL A 86 -1.68 -6.30 -18.82
C VAL A 86 -1.22 -5.11 -17.99
N ALA A 87 -1.26 -3.90 -18.58
CA ALA A 87 -0.99 -2.68 -17.84
C ALA A 87 -2.12 -2.39 -16.84
N VAL A 88 -1.76 -2.13 -15.59
CA VAL A 88 -2.70 -1.79 -14.52
C VAL A 88 -2.43 -0.38 -13.99
N SER A 89 -3.43 0.26 -13.39
CA SER A 89 -3.34 1.63 -12.88
C SER A 89 -3.49 1.67 -11.37
N PHE A 90 -2.76 2.57 -10.72
CA PHE A 90 -2.95 2.92 -9.31
C PHE A 90 -4.25 3.67 -9.04
N ASP A 91 -4.92 4.19 -10.07
CA ASP A 91 -6.24 4.85 -9.94
C ASP A 91 -7.37 3.87 -9.59
N ARG A 92 -7.11 2.58 -9.57
CA ARG A 92 -8.11 1.56 -9.26
C ARG A 92 -8.29 1.41 -7.76
N PRO A 93 -9.54 1.25 -7.26
CA PRO A 93 -9.74 0.81 -5.88
C PRO A 93 -9.25 -0.63 -5.71
N TYR A 94 -8.85 -0.99 -4.51
CA TYR A 94 -8.57 -2.39 -4.19
C TYR A 94 -9.89 -3.16 -4.03
N GLY A 95 -10.06 -4.18 -4.84
CA GLY A 95 -11.24 -5.04 -4.82
C GLY A 95 -11.15 -6.14 -3.78
N LYS A 96 -12.17 -7.01 -3.80
CA LYS A 96 -12.25 -8.15 -2.89
C LYS A 96 -11.07 -9.13 -3.06
N TYR A 97 -10.57 -9.26 -4.27
CA TYR A 97 -9.50 -10.20 -4.61
C TYR A 97 -8.18 -9.47 -4.89
N ALA A 98 -7.87 -8.46 -4.09
CA ALA A 98 -6.58 -7.77 -4.14
C ALA A 98 -5.49 -8.49 -3.35
N GLN A 99 -5.73 -9.73 -2.93
CA GLN A 99 -4.81 -10.52 -2.12
C GLN A 99 -4.50 -11.84 -2.80
N ILE A 100 -3.27 -12.30 -2.64
CA ILE A 100 -2.78 -13.55 -3.22
C ILE A 100 -3.62 -14.77 -2.83
N TYR A 101 -4.18 -14.78 -1.62
CA TYR A 101 -4.98 -15.89 -1.11
C TYR A 101 -6.48 -15.74 -1.36
N GLU A 102 -6.90 -14.71 -2.07
CA GLU A 102 -8.32 -14.41 -2.31
C GLU A 102 -9.20 -14.39 -1.03
N ASN A 103 -8.57 -14.10 0.10
CA ASN A 103 -9.19 -14.08 1.42
C ASN A 103 -8.91 -12.74 2.12
N PRO A 104 -9.54 -11.65 1.68
CA PRO A 104 -9.28 -10.33 2.20
C PRO A 104 -9.69 -10.20 3.66
N GLN A 105 -8.80 -9.65 4.48
CA GLN A 105 -9.11 -9.24 5.85
C GLN A 105 -10.12 -8.10 5.86
N SER A 106 -9.98 -7.18 4.88
CA SER A 106 -10.98 -6.16 4.61
C SER A 106 -10.86 -5.65 3.16
N ILE A 107 -12.01 -5.39 2.55
CA ILE A 107 -12.05 -4.89 1.16
C ILE A 107 -11.50 -3.47 1.12
N GLY A 108 -10.59 -3.20 0.19
CA GLY A 108 -10.00 -1.88 -0.03
C GLY A 108 -8.67 -1.63 0.68
N SER A 109 -8.21 -2.55 1.54
CA SER A 109 -6.95 -2.41 2.29
C SER A 109 -5.70 -2.93 1.55
N GLY A 110 -5.83 -3.34 0.30
CA GLY A 110 -4.74 -4.05 -0.39
C GLY A 110 -4.36 -5.31 0.37
N GLU A 111 -3.08 -5.61 0.44
CA GLU A 111 -2.56 -6.73 1.23
C GLU A 111 -2.02 -6.31 2.62
N TRP A 112 -2.18 -5.04 2.98
CA TRP A 112 -1.63 -4.45 4.20
C TRP A 112 -1.90 -5.27 5.46
N LEU A 113 -3.15 -5.63 5.70
CA LEU A 113 -3.54 -6.37 6.91
C LEU A 113 -3.00 -7.81 6.94
N CYS A 114 -2.64 -8.36 5.78
CA CYS A 114 -2.11 -9.72 5.69
C CYS A 114 -0.62 -9.80 5.95
N PHE A 115 0.15 -8.82 5.48
CA PHE A 115 1.60 -8.93 5.43
C PHE A 115 2.34 -7.89 6.27
N GLU A 116 2.09 -6.60 6.07
CA GLU A 116 2.92 -5.56 6.69
C GLU A 116 2.40 -5.14 8.07
N PHE A 117 1.08 -5.08 8.25
CA PHE A 117 0.44 -4.60 9.47
C PHE A 117 0.91 -5.32 10.75
N PRO A 118 1.06 -6.65 10.78
CA PRO A 118 1.49 -7.33 12.01
C PRO A 118 2.85 -6.85 12.51
N LEU A 119 3.81 -6.62 11.61
CA LEU A 119 5.12 -6.09 12.00
C LEU A 119 5.05 -4.60 12.32
N ALA A 120 4.33 -3.81 11.55
CA ALA A 120 4.13 -2.38 11.80
C ALA A 120 3.53 -2.15 13.19
N TYR A 121 2.45 -2.87 13.51
CA TYR A 121 1.82 -2.83 14.83
C TYR A 121 2.80 -3.20 15.95
N TRP A 122 3.55 -4.28 15.77
CA TRP A 122 4.53 -4.73 16.76
C TRP A 122 5.63 -3.69 16.98
N LEU A 123 6.16 -3.08 15.93
CA LEU A 123 7.19 -2.04 16.03
C LEU A 123 6.68 -0.82 16.81
N GLU A 124 5.48 -0.35 16.49
CA GLU A 124 4.89 0.80 17.17
C GLU A 124 4.55 0.50 18.63
N GLU A 125 3.98 -0.68 18.92
CA GLU A 125 3.66 -1.13 20.26
C GLU A 125 4.90 -1.20 21.17
N HIS A 126 6.06 -1.55 20.60
CA HIS A 126 7.33 -1.64 21.33
C HIS A 126 8.13 -0.33 21.31
N GLY A 127 7.56 0.76 20.78
CA GLY A 127 8.15 2.09 20.85
C GLY A 127 9.31 2.33 19.89
N TYR A 128 9.41 1.56 18.81
CA TYR A 128 10.39 1.86 17.77
C TYR A 128 10.03 3.15 17.03
N ASP A 129 11.05 3.91 16.66
CA ASP A 129 10.87 5.11 15.87
C ASP A 129 10.70 4.77 14.39
N VAL A 130 9.44 4.62 13.95
CA VAL A 130 9.07 4.17 12.61
C VAL A 130 8.49 5.32 11.78
N THR A 131 8.83 5.36 10.51
CA THR A 131 8.18 6.16 9.48
C THR A 131 7.81 5.26 8.30
N TYR A 132 6.89 5.74 7.45
CA TYR A 132 6.31 4.92 6.39
C TYR A 132 6.46 5.57 5.02
N CYS A 133 6.53 4.74 3.98
CA CYS A 133 6.55 5.17 2.58
C CYS A 133 5.91 4.12 1.66
N SER A 134 5.65 4.51 0.42
CA SER A 134 5.22 3.62 -0.66
C SER A 134 6.41 3.14 -1.51
N ASN A 135 6.20 2.18 -2.41
CA ASN A 135 7.23 1.82 -3.40
C ASN A 135 7.68 3.03 -4.23
N SER A 136 6.74 3.88 -4.63
CA SER A 136 7.06 5.06 -5.46
C SER A 136 7.91 6.10 -4.74
N ASP A 137 7.85 6.17 -3.41
CA ASP A 137 8.70 7.06 -2.62
C ASP A 137 10.16 6.57 -2.58
N CYS A 138 10.37 5.27 -2.76
CA CYS A 138 11.69 4.63 -2.72
C CYS A 138 12.47 4.71 -4.05
N LEU A 139 11.96 5.47 -5.04
CA LEU A 139 12.70 5.72 -6.29
C LEU A 139 13.89 6.68 -6.11
N ASP A 140 13.98 7.32 -4.96
CA ASP A 140 15.06 8.23 -4.58
C ASP A 140 15.76 7.73 -3.31
N ALA A 141 17.05 7.41 -3.41
CA ALA A 141 17.87 6.97 -2.29
C ALA A 141 17.89 7.98 -1.12
N ALA A 142 17.70 9.27 -1.38
CA ALA A 142 17.63 10.30 -0.33
C ALA A 142 16.42 10.09 0.60
N GLN A 143 15.38 9.43 0.15
CA GLN A 143 14.24 9.06 0.99
C GLN A 143 14.61 7.92 1.96
N ILE A 144 15.37 6.94 1.50
CA ILE A 144 15.75 5.75 2.26
C ILE A 144 16.87 6.08 3.26
N THR A 145 17.86 6.89 2.85
CA THR A 145 19.02 7.23 3.69
C THR A 145 18.70 8.11 4.90
N ARG A 146 17.45 8.55 5.04
CA ARG A 146 16.99 9.26 6.26
C ARG A 146 16.86 8.34 7.47
N CYS A 147 16.84 7.02 7.26
CA CYS A 147 16.63 6.03 8.30
C CYS A 147 17.85 5.12 8.45
N LYS A 148 17.97 4.48 9.62
CA LYS A 148 19.04 3.52 9.91
C LYS A 148 18.74 2.16 9.28
N THR A 149 17.45 1.82 9.20
CA THR A 149 16.97 0.54 8.70
C THR A 149 15.81 0.75 7.75
N PHE A 150 15.89 0.15 6.59
CA PHE A 150 14.80 0.05 5.61
C PHE A 150 14.19 -1.34 5.69
N LEU A 151 12.86 -1.39 5.80
CA LEU A 151 12.11 -2.64 5.85
C LEU A 151 11.20 -2.78 4.63
N SER A 152 11.47 -3.78 3.81
CA SER A 152 10.58 -4.36 2.81
C SER A 152 9.95 -5.60 3.44
N VAL A 153 8.64 -5.62 3.64
CA VAL A 153 7.98 -6.58 4.52
C VAL A 153 6.96 -7.42 3.77
N GLY A 154 6.99 -8.73 4.03
CA GLY A 154 5.98 -9.65 3.55
C GLY A 154 6.03 -9.89 2.04
N HIS A 155 4.94 -9.58 1.34
CA HIS A 155 4.82 -9.80 -0.10
C HIS A 155 5.16 -8.53 -0.89
N ASP A 156 6.46 -8.26 -1.07
CA ASP A 156 6.98 -7.12 -1.83
C ASP A 156 7.71 -7.61 -3.10
N GLU A 157 6.93 -8.01 -4.09
CA GLU A 157 7.42 -8.71 -5.28
C GLU A 157 7.84 -7.78 -6.42
N TYR A 158 7.22 -6.58 -6.51
CA TYR A 158 7.37 -5.70 -7.66
C TYR A 158 8.13 -4.42 -7.36
N TRP A 159 9.39 -4.41 -7.74
CA TRP A 159 10.24 -3.22 -7.68
C TRP A 159 10.52 -2.66 -9.07
N ASP A 160 10.44 -1.34 -9.19
CA ASP A 160 11.01 -0.61 -10.33
C ASP A 160 12.55 -0.68 -10.28
N VAL A 161 13.21 -0.68 -11.43
CA VAL A 161 14.68 -0.69 -11.52
C VAL A 161 15.30 0.48 -10.75
N ARG A 162 14.65 1.65 -10.75
CA ARG A 162 15.13 2.84 -9.99
C ARG A 162 15.05 2.61 -8.49
N GLN A 163 14.00 1.95 -8.01
CA GLN A 163 13.87 1.57 -6.61
C GLN A 163 14.99 0.59 -6.21
N TYR A 164 15.24 -0.42 -7.02
CA TYR A 164 16.36 -1.35 -6.79
C TYR A 164 17.70 -0.61 -6.67
N GLU A 165 18.01 0.30 -7.59
CA GLU A 165 19.26 1.07 -7.55
C GLU A 165 19.29 2.05 -6.36
N ALA A 166 18.15 2.63 -5.96
CA ALA A 166 18.07 3.51 -4.79
C ALA A 166 18.32 2.73 -3.49
N VAL A 167 17.73 1.55 -3.33
CA VAL A 167 17.98 0.68 -2.17
C VAL A 167 19.43 0.25 -2.13
N LYS A 168 20.00 -0.18 -3.25
CA LYS A 168 21.41 -0.55 -3.37
C LYS A 168 22.36 0.60 -2.99
N ALA A 169 22.07 1.81 -3.46
CA ALA A 169 22.82 3.01 -3.08
C ALA A 169 22.70 3.31 -1.58
N SER A 170 21.54 3.08 -0.99
CA SER A 170 21.29 3.28 0.44
C SER A 170 22.07 2.29 1.31
N ILE A 171 22.19 1.03 0.87
CA ILE A 171 23.04 0.01 1.51
C ILE A 171 24.50 0.48 1.49
N ALA A 172 24.97 0.97 0.35
CA ALA A 172 26.33 1.50 0.23
C ALA A 172 26.57 2.73 1.13
N ALA A 173 25.52 3.48 1.45
CA ALA A 173 25.55 4.61 2.38
C ALA A 173 25.41 4.20 3.85
N GLY A 174 25.28 2.91 4.16
CA GLY A 174 25.24 2.36 5.53
C GLY A 174 23.83 2.13 6.09
N VAL A 175 22.79 2.13 5.27
CA VAL A 175 21.43 1.74 5.71
C VAL A 175 21.36 0.21 5.78
N ASN A 176 20.81 -0.32 6.87
CA ASN A 176 20.49 -1.73 6.97
C ASN A 176 19.20 -2.04 6.20
N VAL A 177 19.15 -3.19 5.53
CA VAL A 177 17.98 -3.63 4.75
C VAL A 177 17.59 -5.05 5.17
#